data_9f454b30a4f97bce189926707756a2b0
#
_entry.id   9f454b30a4f97bce189926707756a2b0
#
_cell.length_a   1.000
_cell.length_b   1.000
_cell.length_c   1.000
_cell.angle_alpha   90.00
_cell.angle_beta   90.00
_cell.angle_gamma   90.00
#
_symmetry.space_group_name_H-M   'P 1'
#
loop_
_entity.id
_entity.type
_entity.pdbx_description
1 polymer ?
#
loop_
_entity_poly.entity_id
_entity_poly.type
_entity_poly.pdbx_seq_one_letter_code
_entity_poly.pdbx_strand_id
1 'polypeptide(L)'
;LRENKSGGASSIQTSLPARNIGLSGRFTYAYDGRYFAEANFGYNGSERFAKNERFGFFPSIGAGWMISEEKFWNQDLKNIINKLKLKGTYGLVGNDNIGAWNDRFFYMSEVNLNGSGANFSWGQDFERNVGTIDMIRYRNDKIKWEIAQKMNLGLEVGLFNIFDIQFDYFTEYRKNIFGERQTIPYEMGFSAPLYANKGEASSHGFEVQVDANHAFNKNFWLGVRGNFTYANMSM
;
A
#
# COMPACT_ATOMS: atom_id res chain seq x y z
N LEU A 1 -10.85 5.75 -16.53
CA LEU A 1 -11.87 4.77 -16.15
C LEU A 1 -11.48 3.40 -16.71
N ARG A 2 -11.42 2.40 -15.85
CA ARG A 2 -11.22 1.00 -16.26
C ARG A 2 -12.43 0.18 -15.82
N GLU A 3 -12.99 -0.57 -16.74
CA GLU A 3 -14.12 -1.47 -16.51
C GLU A 3 -13.76 -2.87 -17.02
N ASN A 4 -13.92 -3.89 -16.19
CA ASN A 4 -13.77 -5.28 -16.56
C ASN A 4 -15.12 -6.01 -16.38
N LYS A 5 -15.56 -6.71 -17.43
CA LYS A 5 -16.74 -7.57 -17.41
C LYS A 5 -16.33 -9.00 -17.77
N SER A 6 -16.86 -9.98 -17.04
CA SER A 6 -16.69 -11.39 -17.40
C SER A 6 -18.01 -11.94 -17.93
N GLY A 7 -17.96 -12.64 -19.07
CA GLY A 7 -19.09 -13.45 -19.56
C GLY A 7 -19.10 -14.82 -18.88
N GLY A 8 -20.29 -15.40 -18.66
CA GLY A 8 -20.44 -16.74 -18.07
C GLY A 8 -20.22 -16.79 -16.57
N ALA A 9 -20.55 -15.71 -15.85
CA ALA A 9 -20.36 -15.59 -14.41
C ALA A 9 -21.24 -16.58 -13.63
N SER A 10 -20.63 -17.32 -12.71
CA SER A 10 -21.30 -18.31 -11.84
C SER A 10 -21.93 -17.67 -10.59
N SER A 11 -21.66 -16.40 -10.30
CA SER A 11 -22.21 -15.66 -9.16
C SER A 11 -22.55 -14.21 -9.52
N ILE A 12 -23.41 -13.56 -8.72
CA ILE A 12 -23.71 -12.13 -8.88
C ILE A 12 -22.42 -11.29 -8.79
N GLN A 13 -21.51 -11.62 -7.89
CA GLN A 13 -20.27 -10.88 -7.70
C GLN A 13 -19.35 -10.90 -8.93
N THR A 14 -19.26 -12.04 -9.61
CA THR A 14 -18.48 -12.18 -10.83
C THR A 14 -19.15 -11.56 -12.05
N SER A 15 -20.49 -11.43 -12.05
CA SER A 15 -21.26 -10.77 -13.12
C SER A 15 -21.18 -9.25 -13.07
N LEU A 16 -20.94 -8.66 -11.88
CA LEU A 16 -20.83 -7.22 -11.73
C LEU A 16 -19.51 -6.70 -12.29
N PRO A 17 -19.51 -5.54 -12.98
CA PRO A 17 -18.27 -4.95 -13.48
C PRO A 17 -17.39 -4.49 -12.33
N ALA A 18 -16.08 -4.54 -12.51
CA ALA A 18 -15.11 -3.86 -11.64
C ALA A 18 -14.68 -2.56 -12.30
N ARG A 19 -14.91 -1.45 -11.62
CA ARG A 19 -14.58 -0.12 -12.13
C ARG A 19 -13.70 0.61 -11.15
N ASN A 20 -12.65 1.22 -11.67
CA ASN A 20 -11.76 2.11 -10.95
C ASN A 20 -11.60 3.40 -11.75
N ILE A 21 -11.52 4.51 -11.04
CA ILE A 21 -11.22 5.82 -11.62
C ILE A 21 -10.12 6.47 -10.79
N GLY A 22 -9.20 7.15 -11.45
CA GLY A 22 -8.12 7.87 -10.77
C GLY A 22 -7.78 9.16 -11.47
N LEU A 23 -7.45 10.15 -10.67
CA LEU A 23 -6.84 11.41 -11.08
C LEU A 23 -5.55 11.58 -10.28
N SER A 24 -4.44 11.87 -10.94
CA SER A 24 -3.17 12.12 -10.27
C SER A 24 -2.50 13.35 -10.84
N GLY A 25 -1.72 14.02 -10.00
CA GLY A 25 -0.92 15.15 -10.40
C GLY A 25 0.40 15.17 -9.64
N ARG A 26 1.40 15.79 -10.28
CA ARG A 26 2.74 15.98 -9.73
C ARG A 26 3.19 17.41 -9.97
N PHE A 27 3.75 18.01 -8.94
CA PHE A 27 4.43 19.29 -8.99
C PHE A 27 5.86 19.10 -8.51
N THR A 28 6.83 19.61 -9.27
CA THR A 28 8.25 19.58 -8.92
C THR A 28 8.83 20.97 -9.05
N TYR A 29 9.65 21.35 -8.09
CA TYR A 29 10.35 22.62 -8.08
C TYR A 29 11.81 22.41 -7.72
N ALA A 30 12.71 23.02 -8.47
CA ALA A 30 14.13 23.02 -8.19
C ALA A 30 14.64 24.47 -8.23
N TYR A 31 15.37 24.87 -7.21
CA TYR A 31 15.95 26.20 -7.12
C TYR A 31 17.46 26.11 -6.99
N ASP A 32 18.15 26.73 -7.95
CA ASP A 32 19.61 26.90 -8.02
C ASP A 32 20.41 25.59 -7.88
N GLY A 33 19.82 24.44 -8.28
CA GLY A 33 20.45 23.13 -8.12
C GLY A 33 20.66 22.67 -6.67
N ARG A 34 20.18 23.45 -5.70
CA ARG A 34 20.40 23.22 -4.27
C ARG A 34 19.16 22.74 -3.53
N TYR A 35 18.02 23.34 -3.81
CA TYR A 35 16.76 23.05 -3.12
C TYR A 35 15.80 22.38 -4.08
N PHE A 36 15.23 21.28 -3.63
CA PHE A 36 14.28 20.50 -4.41
C PHE A 36 13.01 20.31 -3.58
N ALA A 37 11.87 20.52 -4.19
CA ALA A 37 10.57 20.24 -3.58
C ALA A 37 9.70 19.46 -4.58
N GLU A 38 8.96 18.52 -4.07
CA GLU A 38 8.02 17.72 -4.85
C GLU A 38 6.73 17.55 -4.06
N ALA A 39 5.60 17.68 -4.76
CA ALA A 39 4.29 17.38 -4.23
C ALA A 39 3.54 16.52 -5.25
N ASN A 40 2.98 15.42 -4.79
CA ASN A 40 2.16 14.54 -5.60
C ASN A 40 0.80 14.34 -4.93
N PHE A 41 -0.21 14.07 -5.71
CA PHE A 41 -1.48 13.60 -5.18
C PHE A 41 -2.10 12.55 -6.09
N GLY A 42 -2.83 11.63 -5.48
CA GLY A 42 -3.73 10.71 -6.14
C GLY A 42 -5.13 10.86 -5.54
N TYR A 43 -6.14 10.99 -6.39
CA TYR A 43 -7.55 10.92 -6.01
C TYR A 43 -8.17 9.74 -6.75
N ASN A 44 -8.42 8.66 -6.02
CA ASN A 44 -8.80 7.39 -6.60
C ASN A 44 -10.16 6.92 -6.09
N GLY A 45 -10.96 6.32 -6.99
CA GLY A 45 -12.23 5.71 -6.67
C GLY A 45 -12.25 4.24 -7.06
N SER A 46 -12.78 3.39 -6.16
CA SER A 46 -12.93 1.96 -6.37
C SER A 46 -14.34 1.49 -6.04
N GLU A 47 -14.94 0.71 -6.93
CA GLU A 47 -16.26 0.11 -6.70
C GLU A 47 -16.27 -1.03 -5.68
N ARG A 48 -15.10 -1.45 -5.18
CA ARG A 48 -15.01 -2.42 -4.08
C ARG A 48 -15.61 -1.87 -2.79
N PHE A 49 -15.74 -0.54 -2.67
CA PHE A 49 -16.28 0.14 -1.50
C PHE A 49 -17.69 0.69 -1.73
N ALA A 50 -18.44 0.83 -0.65
CA ALA A 50 -19.74 1.48 -0.67
C ALA A 50 -19.62 2.93 -1.18
N LYS A 51 -20.74 3.50 -1.66
CA LYS A 51 -20.74 4.81 -2.33
C LYS A 51 -20.06 5.92 -1.52
N ASN A 52 -20.21 5.91 -0.19
CA ASN A 52 -19.66 6.94 0.70
C ASN A 52 -18.16 6.73 1.02
N GLU A 53 -17.62 5.52 0.84
CA GLU A 53 -16.23 5.16 1.14
C GLU A 53 -15.41 4.91 -0.13
N ARG A 54 -16.01 5.16 -1.30
CA ARG A 54 -15.47 4.81 -2.61
C ARG A 54 -14.21 5.57 -2.99
N PHE A 55 -14.12 6.86 -2.61
CA PHE A 55 -13.04 7.74 -3.01
C PHE A 55 -12.03 7.96 -1.89
N GLY A 56 -10.74 7.92 -2.26
CA GLY A 56 -9.61 8.20 -1.37
C GLY A 56 -8.69 9.26 -1.96
N PHE A 57 -8.17 10.14 -1.08
CA PHE A 57 -7.17 11.15 -1.43
C PHE A 57 -5.83 10.80 -0.78
N PHE A 58 -4.78 10.69 -1.61
CA PHE A 58 -3.47 10.19 -1.22
C PHE A 58 -2.38 11.19 -1.64
N PRO A 59 -2.13 12.22 -0.82
CA PRO A 59 -1.06 13.17 -1.07
C PRO A 59 0.31 12.63 -0.65
N SER A 60 1.37 13.15 -1.28
CA SER A 60 2.75 12.97 -0.84
C SER A 60 3.56 14.25 -1.10
N ILE A 61 4.51 14.51 -0.23
CA ILE A 61 5.46 15.62 -0.33
C ILE A 61 6.87 15.10 -0.16
N GLY A 62 7.80 15.76 -0.83
CA GLY A 62 9.23 15.48 -0.70
C GLY A 62 10.04 16.78 -0.76
N ALA A 63 11.14 16.79 -0.05
CA ALA A 63 12.13 17.86 -0.10
C ALA A 63 13.55 17.28 -0.19
N GLY A 64 14.43 17.99 -0.87
CA GLY A 64 15.83 17.66 -0.99
C GLY A 64 16.71 18.91 -0.90
N TRP A 65 17.84 18.78 -0.24
CA TRP A 65 18.82 19.84 -0.11
C TRP A 65 20.20 19.32 -0.49
N MET A 66 20.79 19.92 -1.54
CA MET A 66 22.13 19.63 -1.99
C MET A 66 23.09 20.56 -1.24
N ILE A 67 23.57 20.10 -0.10
CA ILE A 67 24.44 20.88 0.80
C ILE A 67 25.79 21.18 0.13
N SER A 68 26.29 20.24 -0.67
CA SER A 68 27.57 20.41 -1.39
C SER A 68 27.56 21.52 -2.46
N GLU A 69 26.40 22.05 -2.82
CA GLU A 69 26.28 23.18 -3.76
C GLU A 69 26.07 24.52 -3.05
N GLU A 70 26.10 24.54 -1.73
CA GLU A 70 25.99 25.77 -0.96
C GLU A 70 27.26 26.63 -1.06
N LYS A 71 27.11 27.95 -0.93
CA LYS A 71 28.21 28.92 -1.02
C LYS A 71 29.27 28.75 0.06
N PHE A 72 28.91 28.17 1.20
CA PHE A 72 29.88 27.89 2.30
C PHE A 72 30.66 26.59 2.06
N TRP A 73 30.30 25.79 1.06
CA TRP A 73 30.99 24.55 0.71
C TRP A 73 32.17 24.88 -0.19
N ASN A 74 33.36 25.03 0.40
CA ASN A 74 34.57 25.45 -0.31
C ASN A 74 35.16 24.31 -1.19
N GLN A 75 36.12 24.65 -2.05
CA GLN A 75 36.69 23.71 -3.02
C GLN A 75 37.50 22.59 -2.33
N ASP A 76 38.13 22.86 -1.19
CA ASP A 76 38.85 21.83 -0.44
C ASP A 76 37.94 20.76 0.10
N LEU A 77 36.77 21.14 0.59
CA LEU A 77 35.72 20.20 0.99
C LEU A 77 35.16 19.43 -0.21
N LYS A 78 34.96 20.07 -1.37
CA LYS A 78 34.49 19.38 -2.60
C LYS A 78 35.47 18.32 -3.10
N ASN A 79 36.76 18.48 -2.86
CA ASN A 79 37.80 17.48 -3.23
C ASN A 79 37.63 16.19 -2.40
N ILE A 80 37.13 16.29 -1.17
CA ILE A 80 36.94 15.14 -0.27
C ILE A 80 35.51 14.65 -0.35
N ILE A 81 34.54 15.58 -0.15
CA ILE A 81 33.09 15.30 -0.18
C ILE A 81 32.50 16.05 -1.38
N ASN A 82 32.49 15.39 -2.53
CA ASN A 82 32.03 15.98 -3.79
C ASN A 82 30.50 16.06 -3.89
N LYS A 83 29.77 15.29 -3.08
CA LYS A 83 28.31 15.29 -3.02
C LYS A 83 27.87 15.13 -1.57
N LEU A 84 27.00 16.01 -1.12
CA LEU A 84 26.26 15.84 0.13
C LEU A 84 24.83 16.32 -0.08
N LYS A 85 23.89 15.36 -0.05
CA LYS A 85 22.46 15.64 -0.25
C LYS A 85 21.64 15.02 0.87
N LEU A 86 20.80 15.83 1.47
CA LEU A 86 19.76 15.39 2.40
C LEU A 86 18.41 15.34 1.65
N LYS A 87 17.63 14.29 1.84
CA LYS A 87 16.29 14.16 1.25
C LYS A 87 15.31 13.63 2.29
N GLY A 88 14.08 14.04 2.16
CA GLY A 88 13.00 13.56 3.01
C GLY A 88 11.69 13.49 2.23
N THR A 89 10.93 12.43 2.44
CA THR A 89 9.61 12.27 1.85
C THR A 89 8.61 11.81 2.88
N TYR A 90 7.36 12.26 2.74
CA TYR A 90 6.23 11.78 3.51
C TYR A 90 5.02 11.67 2.59
N GLY A 91 4.26 10.58 2.70
CA GLY A 91 3.11 10.40 1.85
C GLY A 91 2.13 9.36 2.35
N LEU A 92 0.92 9.44 1.80
CA LEU A 92 -0.14 8.48 2.00
C LEU A 92 -0.30 7.63 0.75
N VAL A 93 -0.46 6.33 0.93
CA VAL A 93 -0.75 5.38 -0.15
C VAL A 93 -2.01 4.62 0.20
N GLY A 94 -2.98 4.61 -0.72
CA GLY A 94 -4.22 3.85 -0.57
C GLY A 94 -4.11 2.48 -1.22
N ASN A 95 -4.67 1.46 -0.57
CA ASN A 95 -4.81 0.13 -1.10
C ASN A 95 -6.29 -0.26 -1.09
N ASP A 96 -6.84 -0.65 -2.25
CA ASP A 96 -8.22 -1.13 -2.41
C ASP A 96 -8.29 -2.65 -2.59
N ASN A 97 -7.17 -3.36 -2.40
CA ASN A 97 -7.12 -4.79 -2.60
C ASN A 97 -7.72 -5.54 -1.41
N ILE A 98 -9.05 -5.57 -1.34
CA ILE A 98 -9.84 -6.33 -0.38
C ILE A 98 -10.49 -7.54 -1.06
N GLY A 99 -10.44 -8.69 -0.40
CA GLY A 99 -11.04 -9.93 -0.90
C GLY A 99 -10.47 -10.43 -2.23
N ALA A 100 -11.04 -11.49 -2.74
CA ALA A 100 -10.70 -12.09 -4.02
C ALA A 100 -11.52 -11.46 -5.17
N TRP A 101 -11.18 -11.77 -6.42
CA TRP A 101 -11.94 -11.32 -7.58
C TRP A 101 -13.42 -11.71 -7.54
N ASN A 102 -13.71 -12.90 -7.08
CA ASN A 102 -15.05 -13.48 -6.97
C ASN A 102 -15.74 -13.16 -5.63
N ASP A 103 -15.08 -12.49 -4.72
CA ASP A 103 -15.59 -12.10 -3.41
C ASP A 103 -15.01 -10.74 -2.98
N ARG A 104 -15.55 -9.63 -3.51
CA ARG A 104 -14.97 -8.29 -3.36
C ARG A 104 -15.93 -7.20 -2.89
N PHE A 105 -17.24 -7.43 -2.94
CA PHE A 105 -18.24 -6.41 -2.59
C PHE A 105 -18.77 -6.63 -1.19
N PHE A 106 -17.95 -6.40 -0.18
CA PHE A 106 -18.28 -6.62 1.24
C PHE A 106 -19.33 -5.66 1.81
N TYR A 107 -19.72 -4.64 1.06
CA TYR A 107 -20.88 -3.80 1.39
C TYR A 107 -22.22 -4.42 0.98
N MET A 108 -22.22 -5.60 0.34
CA MET A 108 -23.38 -6.39 0.01
C MET A 108 -23.45 -7.65 0.89
N SER A 109 -24.66 -7.96 1.40
CA SER A 109 -24.89 -9.26 2.02
C SER A 109 -24.99 -10.35 0.96
N GLU A 110 -24.61 -11.55 1.32
CA GLU A 110 -24.75 -12.74 0.47
C GLU A 110 -25.44 -13.85 1.25
N VAL A 111 -26.47 -14.43 0.62
CA VAL A 111 -27.36 -15.40 1.22
C VAL A 111 -27.47 -16.58 0.27
N ASN A 112 -27.30 -17.79 0.78
CA ASN A 112 -27.58 -19.03 0.08
C ASN A 112 -28.99 -19.48 0.43
N LEU A 113 -29.86 -19.56 -0.58
CA LEU A 113 -31.27 -19.98 -0.40
C LEU A 113 -31.44 -21.51 -0.36
N ASN A 114 -30.39 -22.27 -0.68
CA ASN A 114 -30.34 -23.73 -0.64
C ASN A 114 -29.20 -24.20 0.27
N GLY A 115 -29.11 -23.63 1.47
CA GLY A 115 -28.09 -24.00 2.45
C GLY A 115 -28.25 -25.45 2.90
N SER A 116 -27.14 -26.11 3.16
CA SER A 116 -27.09 -27.49 3.66
C SER A 116 -26.77 -27.58 5.17
N GLY A 117 -26.52 -26.43 5.80
CA GLY A 117 -26.08 -26.37 7.20
C GLY A 117 -27.11 -26.76 8.24
N ALA A 118 -28.38 -26.51 7.96
CA ALA A 118 -29.50 -26.96 8.78
C ALA A 118 -30.64 -27.38 7.84
N ASN A 119 -30.97 -28.65 7.88
CA ASN A 119 -32.10 -29.16 7.11
C ASN A 119 -33.32 -29.28 8.01
N PHE A 120 -34.45 -28.83 7.53
CA PHE A 120 -35.73 -29.15 8.14
C PHE A 120 -36.29 -30.44 7.53
N SER A 121 -36.58 -31.40 8.39
CA SER A 121 -37.22 -32.67 8.02
C SER A 121 -38.71 -32.54 8.24
N TRP A 122 -39.51 -32.83 7.20
CA TRP A 122 -40.96 -32.76 7.19
C TRP A 122 -41.56 -34.12 6.84
N GLY A 123 -42.81 -34.29 7.19
CA GLY A 123 -43.58 -35.49 6.89
C GLY A 123 -43.68 -36.43 8.11
N GLN A 124 -44.57 -37.43 8.00
CA GLN A 124 -44.83 -38.37 9.08
C GLN A 124 -43.62 -39.21 9.45
N ASP A 125 -42.73 -39.48 8.46
CA ASP A 125 -41.50 -40.28 8.63
C ASP A 125 -40.22 -39.44 8.57
N PHE A 126 -40.32 -38.08 8.59
CA PHE A 126 -39.18 -37.12 8.49
C PHE A 126 -38.28 -37.32 7.24
N GLU A 127 -38.79 -37.95 6.19
CA GLU A 127 -38.00 -38.24 4.98
C GLU A 127 -37.85 -37.03 4.05
N ARG A 128 -38.64 -35.98 4.23
CA ARG A 128 -38.64 -34.81 3.37
C ARG A 128 -37.75 -33.75 3.94
N ASN A 129 -36.49 -33.70 3.47
CA ASN A 129 -35.51 -32.68 3.84
C ASN A 129 -35.65 -31.44 2.94
N VAL A 130 -35.71 -30.26 3.56
CA VAL A 130 -35.70 -28.97 2.86
C VAL A 130 -34.49 -28.17 3.38
N GLY A 131 -33.68 -27.72 2.46
CA GLY A 131 -32.54 -26.84 2.78
C GLY A 131 -33.01 -25.52 3.38
N THR A 132 -32.21 -25.00 4.29
CA THR A 132 -32.46 -23.70 4.94
C THR A 132 -31.72 -22.57 4.26
N ILE A 133 -32.02 -21.36 4.68
CA ILE A 133 -31.30 -20.16 4.23
C ILE A 133 -30.05 -20.00 5.08
N ASP A 134 -28.88 -19.98 4.42
CA ASP A 134 -27.60 -19.73 5.08
C ASP A 134 -27.09 -18.33 4.75
N MET A 135 -26.68 -17.59 5.78
CA MET A 135 -25.97 -16.34 5.60
C MET A 135 -24.51 -16.63 5.27
N ILE A 136 -24.07 -16.31 4.04
CA ILE A 136 -22.67 -16.47 3.61
C ILE A 136 -21.84 -15.27 4.06
N ARG A 137 -22.43 -14.05 4.00
CA ARG A 137 -21.74 -12.82 4.38
C ARG A 137 -22.72 -11.75 4.85
N TYR A 138 -22.36 -11.11 5.96
CA TYR A 138 -23.02 -9.90 6.43
C TYR A 138 -22.43 -8.67 5.75
N ARG A 139 -23.31 -7.76 5.31
CA ARG A 139 -22.91 -6.47 4.72
C ARG A 139 -22.17 -5.59 5.72
N ASN A 140 -21.17 -4.84 5.23
CA ASN A 140 -20.55 -3.75 5.96
C ASN A 140 -20.24 -2.57 5.04
N ASP A 141 -21.04 -1.52 5.11
CA ASP A 141 -20.91 -0.30 4.26
C ASP A 141 -19.75 0.59 4.70
N LYS A 142 -19.15 0.33 5.87
CA LYS A 142 -18.02 1.10 6.45
C LYS A 142 -16.66 0.57 6.05
N ILE A 143 -16.61 -0.43 5.18
CA ILE A 143 -15.35 -0.93 4.63
C ILE A 143 -14.79 0.12 3.67
N LYS A 144 -13.54 0.48 3.89
CA LYS A 144 -12.85 1.59 3.25
C LYS A 144 -11.41 1.25 2.88
N TRP A 145 -10.74 2.19 2.26
CA TRP A 145 -9.34 2.10 1.87
C TRP A 145 -8.43 1.76 3.05
N GLU A 146 -7.54 0.82 2.87
CA GLU A 146 -6.34 0.67 3.68
C GLU A 146 -5.41 1.82 3.35
N ILE A 147 -4.81 2.44 4.37
CA ILE A 147 -3.93 3.60 4.21
C ILE A 147 -2.58 3.26 4.81
N ALA A 148 -1.55 3.33 3.98
CA ALA A 148 -0.16 3.30 4.40
C ALA A 148 0.40 4.71 4.47
N GLN A 149 0.86 5.13 5.66
CA GLN A 149 1.62 6.35 5.88
C GLN A 149 3.10 5.98 5.76
N LYS A 150 3.80 6.58 4.80
CA LYS A 150 5.20 6.29 4.52
C LYS A 150 6.05 7.52 4.74
N MET A 151 7.17 7.36 5.43
CA MET A 151 8.20 8.37 5.60
C MET A 151 9.55 7.78 5.21
N ASN A 152 10.34 8.54 4.50
CA ASN A 152 11.74 8.21 4.20
C ASN A 152 12.61 9.43 4.45
N LEU A 153 13.74 9.23 5.12
CA LEU A 153 14.79 10.21 5.30
C LEU A 153 16.09 9.64 4.73
N GLY A 154 16.67 10.30 3.75
CA GLY A 154 17.86 9.83 3.05
C GLY A 154 19.00 10.82 3.07
N LEU A 155 20.20 10.28 3.16
CA LEU A 155 21.47 10.99 3.06
C LEU A 155 22.30 10.38 1.93
N GLU A 156 22.73 11.21 0.98
CA GLU A 156 23.63 10.79 -0.09
C GLU A 156 24.98 11.51 0.07
N VAL A 157 26.05 10.73 0.10
CA VAL A 157 27.42 11.22 0.29
C VAL A 157 28.31 10.68 -0.82
N GLY A 158 28.89 11.57 -1.61
CA GLY A 158 29.96 11.24 -2.56
C GLY A 158 31.33 11.56 -1.97
N LEU A 159 32.25 10.63 -2.02
CA LEU A 159 33.60 10.78 -1.47
C LEU A 159 34.65 10.54 -2.55
N PHE A 160 35.61 11.47 -2.65
CA PHE A 160 36.80 11.39 -3.53
C PHE A 160 36.49 11.14 -5.01
N ASN A 161 35.25 11.38 -5.47
CA ASN A 161 34.77 10.97 -6.80
C ASN A 161 34.89 9.45 -7.07
N ILE A 162 35.03 8.64 -6.04
CA ILE A 162 35.15 7.17 -6.12
C ILE A 162 33.97 6.48 -5.47
N PHE A 163 33.54 6.95 -4.30
CA PHE A 163 32.48 6.32 -3.52
C PHE A 163 31.23 7.17 -3.54
N ASP A 164 30.10 6.53 -3.84
CA ASP A 164 28.76 7.07 -3.63
C ASP A 164 28.06 6.22 -2.56
N ILE A 165 27.78 6.83 -1.42
CA ILE A 165 27.14 6.19 -0.27
C ILE A 165 25.75 6.78 -0.13
N GLN A 166 24.74 5.93 -0.07
CA GLN A 166 23.37 6.31 0.21
C GLN A 166 22.89 5.60 1.47
N PHE A 167 22.35 6.36 2.39
CA PHE A 167 21.70 5.87 3.61
C PHE A 167 20.25 6.35 3.60
N ASP A 168 19.30 5.43 3.73
CA ASP A 168 17.88 5.73 3.83
C ASP A 168 17.29 5.10 5.10
N TYR A 169 16.62 5.91 5.91
CA TYR A 169 15.77 5.46 7.01
C TYR A 169 14.32 5.56 6.61
N PHE A 170 13.56 4.49 6.74
CA PHE A 170 12.15 4.45 6.36
C PHE A 170 11.26 3.97 7.48
N THR A 171 10.05 4.51 7.50
CA THR A 171 8.96 4.01 8.35
C THR A 171 7.68 3.88 7.51
N GLU A 172 6.91 2.87 7.82
CA GLU A 172 5.59 2.64 7.26
C GLU A 172 4.62 2.28 8.37
N TYR A 173 3.51 3.02 8.45
CA TYR A 173 2.40 2.69 9.34
C TYR A 173 1.15 2.46 8.49
N ARG A 174 0.62 1.24 8.56
CA ARG A 174 -0.60 0.83 7.87
C ARG A 174 -1.75 0.82 8.85
N LYS A 175 -2.85 1.42 8.44
CA LYS A 175 -4.11 1.43 9.19
C LYS A 175 -5.27 1.03 8.31
N ASN A 176 -6.39 0.66 8.96
CA ASN A 176 -7.58 0.18 8.28
C ASN A 176 -7.32 -1.08 7.44
N ILE A 177 -6.42 -1.96 7.86
CA ILE A 177 -6.20 -3.24 7.18
C ILE A 177 -7.49 -4.05 7.29
N PHE A 178 -7.96 -4.51 6.13
CA PHE A 178 -9.16 -5.31 6.01
C PHE A 178 -8.92 -6.72 6.57
N GLY A 179 -9.86 -7.21 7.37
CA GLY A 179 -9.79 -8.54 7.92
C GLY A 179 -11.08 -8.97 8.64
N GLU A 180 -11.11 -10.22 9.04
CA GLU A 180 -12.18 -10.78 9.84
C GLU A 180 -12.13 -10.28 11.29
N ARG A 181 -13.27 -9.97 11.87
CA ARG A 181 -13.41 -9.60 13.28
C ARG A 181 -13.45 -10.83 14.18
N GLN A 182 -12.32 -11.18 14.75
CA GLN A 182 -12.19 -12.33 15.66
C GLN A 182 -12.69 -12.05 17.08
N THR A 183 -12.96 -10.79 17.42
CA THR A 183 -13.34 -10.38 18.79
C THR A 183 -14.85 -10.41 19.05
N ILE A 184 -15.61 -11.13 18.24
CA ILE A 184 -17.08 -11.22 18.38
C ILE A 184 -17.39 -12.47 19.18
N PRO A 185 -18.11 -12.33 20.33
CA PRO A 185 -18.52 -13.47 21.11
C PRO A 185 -19.42 -14.41 20.28
N TYR A 186 -19.19 -15.72 20.45
CA TYR A 186 -19.96 -16.76 19.75
C TYR A 186 -21.47 -16.70 20.10
N GLU A 187 -21.77 -16.24 21.32
CA GLU A 187 -23.15 -16.08 21.81
C GLU A 187 -23.99 -15.08 21.02
N MET A 188 -23.34 -14.24 20.19
CA MET A 188 -24.08 -13.33 19.29
C MET A 188 -24.77 -14.07 18.12
N GLY A 189 -24.47 -15.34 17.90
CA GLY A 189 -25.18 -16.20 16.95
C GLY A 189 -24.93 -15.86 15.47
N PHE A 190 -23.81 -15.23 15.14
CA PHE A 190 -23.45 -15.01 13.73
C PHE A 190 -23.03 -16.33 13.09
N SER A 191 -23.67 -16.70 12.00
CA SER A 191 -23.36 -17.92 11.23
C SER A 191 -22.23 -17.74 10.22
N ALA A 192 -21.84 -16.49 9.91
CA ALA A 192 -20.79 -16.16 8.98
C ALA A 192 -19.84 -15.11 9.55
N PRO A 193 -18.58 -15.04 9.05
CA PRO A 193 -17.60 -14.07 9.52
C PRO A 193 -18.04 -12.63 9.27
N LEU A 194 -17.70 -11.75 10.21
CA LEU A 194 -17.88 -10.31 10.08
C LEU A 194 -16.54 -9.66 9.69
N TYR A 195 -16.54 -8.89 8.61
CA TYR A 195 -15.35 -8.21 8.10
C TYR A 195 -15.35 -6.73 8.43
N ALA A 196 -14.17 -6.18 8.74
CA ALA A 196 -14.00 -4.76 9.00
C ALA A 196 -12.54 -4.31 8.78
N ASN A 197 -12.33 -2.99 8.67
CA ASN A 197 -11.01 -2.38 8.64
C ASN A 197 -10.54 -2.08 10.07
N LYS A 198 -9.89 -3.03 10.74
CA LYS A 198 -9.45 -2.93 12.14
C LYS A 198 -7.97 -3.21 12.34
N GLY A 199 -7.33 -3.85 11.36
CA GLY A 199 -5.92 -4.19 11.46
C GLY A 199 -5.03 -2.96 11.34
N GLU A 200 -3.92 -2.98 12.07
CA GLU A 200 -2.84 -2.01 12.02
C GLU A 200 -1.52 -2.76 11.96
N ALA A 201 -0.56 -2.19 11.24
CA ALA A 201 0.78 -2.73 11.16
C ALA A 201 1.78 -1.58 11.05
N SER A 202 2.93 -1.74 11.68
CA SER A 202 4.02 -0.79 11.56
C SER A 202 5.30 -1.49 11.11
N SER A 203 6.05 -0.86 10.25
CA SER A 203 7.39 -1.29 9.91
C SER A 203 8.35 -0.11 9.88
N HIS A 204 9.59 -0.37 10.25
CA HIS A 204 10.68 0.60 10.17
C HIS A 204 11.97 -0.12 9.84
N GLY A 205 12.88 0.60 9.22
CA GLY A 205 14.15 0.02 8.83
C GLY A 205 15.11 1.06 8.29
N PHE A 206 16.28 0.58 7.90
CA PHE A 206 17.25 1.38 7.19
C PHE A 206 17.89 0.58 6.06
N GLU A 207 18.33 1.31 5.06
CA GLU A 207 19.02 0.78 3.89
C GLU A 207 20.30 1.56 3.67
N VAL A 208 21.38 0.83 3.37
CA VAL A 208 22.69 1.40 3.02
C VAL A 208 23.09 0.85 1.67
N GLN A 209 23.41 1.73 0.75
CA GLN A 209 24.00 1.38 -0.54
C GLN A 209 25.36 2.06 -0.66
N VAL A 210 26.35 1.31 -1.12
CA VAL A 210 27.68 1.81 -1.40
C VAL A 210 28.07 1.43 -2.82
N ASP A 211 28.31 2.43 -3.64
CA ASP A 211 28.88 2.28 -4.98
C ASP A 211 30.31 2.81 -4.97
N ALA A 212 31.25 1.99 -5.44
CA ALA A 212 32.64 2.37 -5.62
C ALA A 212 33.03 2.21 -7.08
N ASN A 213 33.46 3.30 -7.71
CA ASN A 213 33.90 3.31 -9.10
C ASN A 213 35.25 3.96 -9.21
N HIS A 214 36.24 3.21 -9.68
CA HIS A 214 37.60 3.73 -9.85
C HIS A 214 38.21 3.31 -11.19
N ALA A 215 38.71 4.29 -11.94
CA ALA A 215 39.45 4.06 -13.17
C ALA A 215 40.95 4.12 -12.88
N PHE A 216 41.64 3.00 -12.93
CA PHE A 216 43.08 2.89 -12.71
C PHE A 216 43.87 3.42 -13.90
N ASN A 217 43.37 3.20 -15.11
CA ASN A 217 43.94 3.72 -16.35
C ASN A 217 42.83 3.76 -17.45
N LYS A 218 43.23 4.21 -18.66
CA LYS A 218 42.30 4.32 -19.80
C LYS A 218 41.64 3.00 -20.22
N ASN A 219 42.20 1.86 -19.89
CA ASN A 219 41.76 0.54 -20.32
C ASN A 219 41.27 -0.33 -19.16
N PHE A 220 41.43 0.10 -17.91
CA PHE A 220 41.01 -0.66 -16.75
C PHE A 220 40.30 0.20 -15.71
N TRP A 221 39.09 -0.19 -15.41
CA TRP A 221 38.25 0.40 -14.36
C TRP A 221 37.61 -0.71 -13.54
N LEU A 222 37.28 -0.43 -12.31
CA LEU A 222 36.62 -1.33 -11.40
C LEU A 222 35.40 -0.62 -10.81
N GLY A 223 34.22 -1.28 -10.88
CA GLY A 223 33.00 -0.87 -10.23
C GLY A 223 32.54 -1.95 -9.26
N VAL A 224 32.25 -1.57 -8.04
CA VAL A 224 31.71 -2.45 -6.99
C VAL A 224 30.50 -1.81 -6.39
N ARG A 225 29.41 -2.59 -6.24
CA ARG A 225 28.19 -2.17 -5.56
C ARG A 225 27.86 -3.14 -4.44
N GLY A 226 27.58 -2.62 -3.26
CA GLY A 226 27.06 -3.34 -2.11
C GLY A 226 25.80 -2.67 -1.59
N ASN A 227 24.82 -3.46 -1.15
CA ASN A 227 23.65 -2.96 -0.45
C ASN A 227 23.37 -3.82 0.78
N PHE A 228 22.83 -3.16 1.80
CA PHE A 228 22.37 -3.80 3.04
C PHE A 228 21.04 -3.17 3.46
N THR A 229 20.07 -4.00 3.74
CA THR A 229 18.74 -3.56 4.20
C THR A 229 18.39 -4.28 5.50
N TYR A 230 17.95 -3.52 6.48
CA TYR A 230 17.36 -4.05 7.71
C TYR A 230 15.94 -3.50 7.87
N ALA A 231 14.98 -4.38 8.11
CA ALA A 231 13.59 -4.01 8.35
C ALA A 231 13.02 -4.83 9.49
N ASN A 232 12.22 -4.19 10.34
CA ASN A 232 11.45 -4.81 11.41
C ASN A 232 9.97 -4.45 11.22
N MET A 233 9.09 -5.43 11.46
CA MET A 233 7.64 -5.28 11.31
C MET A 233 6.94 -5.77 12.58
N SER A 234 5.90 -5.03 12.99
CA SER A 234 4.99 -5.39 14.07
C SER A 234 3.54 -5.20 13.65
N MET A 235 2.65 -6.09 14.12
CA MET A 235 1.20 -6.08 13.92
C MET A 235 0.49 -6.00 15.27
#